data_21e3d3dba97ebfc044369bed094318d7
#
_entry.id   21e3d3dba97ebfc044369bed094318d7
#
_cell.length_a   1.000
_cell.length_b   1.000
_cell.length_c   1.000
_cell.angle_alpha   90.00
_cell.angle_beta   90.00
_cell.angle_gamma   90.00
#
_symmetry.space_group_name_H-M   'P 1'
#
loop_
_entity.id
_entity.type
_entity.pdbx_description
1 polymer ?
#
loop_
_entity_poly.entity_id
_entity_poly.type
_entity_poly.pdbx_seq_one_letter_code
_entity_poly.pdbx_strand_id
1 'polypeptide(L)'
;FLAPVPLPEQIRDFSTFDLHMQQAGAAIARLRANRRGDDPRALPQPNDIALPPVYYEQPIYYKANRLNVIGHEHDVRWPRRARLLDYEAEFGVYIGRTGRDIDSRNARQHIFGFTIFNDFSARDLQEHEMEGPFGPAKGKDFDTGNAMGPWIVTADEIADPYDLAVTVRVNGEQWSRGSTRDMRHR
;
A
#
# COMPACT_ATOMS: atom_id res chain seq x y z
N PHE A 1 11.62 1.76 -18.31
CA PHE A 1 12.62 1.30 -17.33
C PHE A 1 12.12 0.01 -16.67
N LEU A 2 13.04 -0.93 -16.34
CA LEU A 2 12.71 -2.05 -15.47
C LEU A 2 12.56 -1.55 -14.02
N ALA A 3 11.80 -2.27 -13.20
CA ALA A 3 11.81 -2.04 -11.77
C ALA A 3 13.24 -2.25 -11.22
N PRO A 4 13.68 -1.52 -10.19
CA PRO A 4 15.01 -1.68 -9.61
C PRO A 4 15.31 -3.12 -9.16
N VAL A 5 14.27 -3.83 -8.69
CA VAL A 5 14.29 -5.27 -8.41
C VAL A 5 13.07 -5.90 -9.10
N PRO A 6 13.23 -6.34 -10.37
CA PRO A 6 12.08 -6.84 -11.15
C PRO A 6 11.44 -8.12 -10.61
N LEU A 7 12.18 -8.89 -9.84
CA LEU A 7 11.71 -10.15 -9.26
C LEU A 7 12.22 -10.25 -7.82
N PRO A 8 11.60 -9.53 -6.86
CA PRO A 8 11.97 -9.64 -5.47
C PRO A 8 11.67 -11.03 -4.92
N GLU A 9 12.42 -11.47 -3.92
CA GLU A 9 12.15 -12.77 -3.28
C GLU A 9 10.81 -12.78 -2.57
N GLN A 10 10.44 -11.69 -1.92
CA GLN A 10 9.19 -11.52 -1.22
C GLN A 10 8.80 -10.03 -1.16
N ILE A 11 7.49 -9.76 -1.19
CA ILE A 11 6.93 -8.44 -0.91
C ILE A 11 5.99 -8.60 0.30
N ARG A 12 6.13 -7.72 1.27
CA ARG A 12 5.21 -7.57 2.40
C ARG A 12 4.73 -6.15 2.44
N ASP A 13 3.45 -6.00 2.33
CA ASP A 13 2.79 -4.71 2.35
C ASP A 13 2.12 -4.50 3.70
N PHE A 14 2.51 -3.42 4.37
CA PHE A 14 2.12 -3.13 5.75
C PHE A 14 1.11 -1.99 5.82
N SER A 15 0.05 -2.19 6.59
CA SER A 15 -0.89 -1.13 6.93
C SER A 15 -0.36 -0.35 8.13
N THR A 16 0.27 0.79 7.89
CA THR A 16 0.94 1.58 8.94
C THR A 16 0.38 3.00 9.14
N PHE A 17 -0.62 3.41 8.38
CA PHE A 17 -1.21 4.75 8.45
C PHE A 17 -2.67 4.71 8.92
N ASP A 18 -2.94 5.25 10.11
CA ASP A 18 -4.29 5.28 10.71
C ASP A 18 -5.31 5.92 9.76
N LEU A 19 -4.99 7.09 9.21
CA LEU A 19 -5.88 7.81 8.32
C LEU A 19 -6.21 7.01 7.05
N HIS A 20 -5.21 6.32 6.46
CA HIS A 20 -5.44 5.46 5.31
C HIS A 20 -6.43 4.33 5.65
N MET A 21 -6.23 3.64 6.76
CA MET A 21 -7.10 2.55 7.19
C MET A 21 -8.53 3.02 7.47
N GLN A 22 -8.68 4.21 8.07
CA GLN A 22 -10.00 4.81 8.31
C GLN A 22 -10.68 5.22 7.01
N GLN A 23 -9.96 5.84 6.08
CA GLN A 23 -10.48 6.19 4.76
C GLN A 23 -10.88 4.96 3.94
N ALA A 24 -10.04 3.92 3.96
CA ALA A 24 -10.33 2.65 3.30
C ALA A 24 -11.59 1.99 3.89
N GLY A 25 -11.72 1.96 5.22
CA GLY A 25 -12.92 1.45 5.89
C GLY A 25 -14.19 2.18 5.49
N ALA A 26 -14.16 3.52 5.45
CA ALA A 26 -15.29 4.34 5.01
C ALA A 26 -15.60 4.12 3.51
N ALA A 27 -14.58 3.99 2.67
CA ALA A 27 -14.76 3.71 1.25
C ALA A 27 -15.38 2.32 1.01
N ILE A 28 -14.93 1.30 1.73
CA ILE A 28 -15.51 -0.06 1.70
C ILE A 28 -16.98 -0.02 2.12
N ALA A 29 -17.30 0.68 3.22
CA ALA A 29 -18.70 0.84 3.67
C ALA A 29 -19.56 1.48 2.56
N ARG A 30 -19.04 2.49 1.88
CA ARG A 30 -19.71 3.16 0.76
C ARG A 30 -19.93 2.23 -0.44
N LEU A 31 -18.91 1.45 -0.82
CA LEU A 31 -19.03 0.48 -1.92
C LEU A 31 -20.09 -0.59 -1.61
N ARG A 32 -20.12 -1.08 -0.37
CA ARG A 32 -21.13 -2.05 0.10
C ARG A 32 -22.54 -1.48 0.06
N ALA A 33 -22.71 -0.26 0.54
CA ALA A 33 -24.01 0.42 0.54
C ALA A 33 -24.51 0.65 -0.89
N ASN A 34 -23.65 1.14 -1.79
CA ASN A 34 -24.00 1.31 -3.20
C ASN A 34 -24.45 -0.01 -3.85
N ARG A 35 -23.80 -1.12 -3.51
CA ARG A 35 -24.18 -2.45 -4.01
C ARG A 35 -25.55 -2.92 -3.47
N ARG A 36 -25.91 -2.54 -2.24
CA ARG A 36 -27.19 -2.88 -1.61
C ARG A 36 -28.31 -1.91 -1.94
N GLY A 37 -28.00 -0.73 -2.44
CA GLY A 37 -28.96 0.36 -2.63
C GLY A 37 -29.30 1.11 -1.35
N ASP A 38 -28.40 1.09 -0.35
CA ASP A 38 -28.56 1.78 0.92
C ASP A 38 -28.42 3.31 0.75
N ASP A 39 -29.00 4.10 1.69
CA ASP A 39 -28.86 5.56 1.65
C ASP A 39 -27.41 6.01 1.90
N PRO A 40 -26.77 6.68 0.94
CA PRO A 40 -25.37 7.12 1.11
C PRO A 40 -25.16 8.16 2.22
N ARG A 41 -26.23 8.81 2.70
CA ARG A 41 -26.16 9.79 3.81
C ARG A 41 -25.96 9.16 5.18
N ALA A 42 -26.28 7.88 5.31
CA ALA A 42 -26.11 7.10 6.55
C ALA A 42 -24.72 6.46 6.69
N LEU A 43 -23.78 6.75 5.77
CA LEU A 43 -22.48 6.09 5.74
C LEU A 43 -21.49 6.72 6.72
N PRO A 44 -20.64 5.89 7.36
CA PRO A 44 -19.64 6.39 8.27
C PRO A 44 -18.61 7.29 7.55
N GLN A 45 -18.17 8.33 8.21
CA GLN A 45 -17.02 9.12 7.80
C GLN A 45 -15.72 8.41 8.24
N PRO A 46 -14.56 8.75 7.68
CA PRO A 46 -13.29 8.12 8.10
C PRO A 46 -13.08 8.15 9.61
N ASN A 47 -13.36 9.26 10.29
CA ASN A 47 -13.20 9.40 11.74
C ASN A 47 -14.15 8.51 12.57
N ASP A 48 -15.23 8.00 11.97
CA ASP A 48 -16.15 7.09 12.63
C ASP A 48 -15.69 5.62 12.57
N ILE A 49 -14.64 5.34 11.78
CA ILE A 49 -14.08 4.00 11.61
C ILE A 49 -13.14 3.68 12.76
N ALA A 50 -13.57 2.78 13.64
CA ALA A 50 -12.70 2.23 14.67
C ALA A 50 -11.77 1.18 14.06
N LEU A 51 -10.46 1.31 14.28
CA LEU A 51 -9.50 0.31 13.88
C LEU A 51 -9.45 -0.81 14.94
N PRO A 52 -9.23 -2.07 14.55
CA PRO A 52 -9.20 -3.18 15.50
C PRO A 52 -8.00 -3.05 16.45
N PRO A 53 -8.10 -3.50 17.72
CA PRO A 53 -7.02 -3.38 18.70
C PRO A 53 -5.68 -3.93 18.20
N VAL A 54 -5.69 -5.06 17.50
CA VAL A 54 -4.49 -5.69 16.94
C VAL A 54 -3.70 -4.78 16.01
N TYR A 55 -4.35 -3.82 15.35
CA TYR A 55 -3.70 -2.82 14.51
C TYR A 55 -2.73 -1.93 15.30
N TYR A 56 -3.05 -1.67 16.56
CA TYR A 56 -2.22 -0.85 17.45
C TYR A 56 -1.13 -1.67 18.18
N GLU A 57 -1.32 -2.98 18.26
CA GLU A 57 -0.44 -3.89 18.99
C GLU A 57 0.75 -4.35 18.15
N GLN A 58 0.55 -4.54 16.84
CA GLN A 58 1.58 -5.03 15.93
C GLN A 58 1.36 -4.58 14.50
N PRO A 59 2.44 -4.45 13.69
CA PRO A 59 2.30 -4.19 12.26
C PRO A 59 1.57 -5.33 11.55
N ILE A 60 0.48 -4.98 10.86
CA ILE A 60 -0.29 -5.93 10.04
C ILE A 60 0.18 -5.81 8.61
N TYR A 61 0.33 -6.93 7.91
CA TYR A 61 0.72 -6.97 6.51
C TYR A 61 0.06 -8.11 5.76
N TYR A 62 -0.01 -7.96 4.44
CA TYR A 62 -0.27 -9.08 3.55
C TYR A 62 0.96 -9.39 2.67
N LYS A 63 1.00 -10.57 2.10
CA LYS A 63 2.05 -10.97 1.16
C LYS A 63 1.60 -10.62 -0.26
N ALA A 64 2.20 -9.58 -0.81
CA ALA A 64 1.92 -9.17 -2.17
C ALA A 64 2.56 -10.12 -3.19
N ASN A 65 1.99 -10.15 -4.39
CA ASN A 65 2.48 -10.99 -5.48
C ASN A 65 3.81 -10.43 -6.03
N ARG A 66 4.86 -11.20 -5.93
CA ARG A 66 6.19 -10.83 -6.44
C ARG A 66 6.35 -10.95 -7.96
N LEU A 67 5.39 -11.56 -8.63
CA LEU A 67 5.47 -11.89 -10.06
C LEU A 67 4.81 -10.84 -10.97
N ASN A 68 4.14 -9.85 -10.39
CA ASN A 68 3.43 -8.80 -11.12
C ASN A 68 4.10 -7.42 -11.01
N VAL A 69 5.39 -7.40 -10.67
CA VAL A 69 6.17 -6.16 -10.51
C VAL A 69 6.47 -5.54 -11.87
N ILE A 70 6.22 -4.23 -11.98
CA ILE A 70 6.57 -3.39 -13.13
C ILE A 70 7.44 -2.21 -12.69
N GLY A 71 8.16 -1.63 -13.63
CA GLY A 71 8.98 -0.44 -13.42
C GLY A 71 8.26 0.86 -13.73
N HIS A 72 9.00 1.95 -13.61
CA HIS A 72 8.56 3.29 -13.97
C HIS A 72 8.19 3.37 -15.46
N GLU A 73 7.14 4.14 -15.79
CA GLU A 73 6.62 4.34 -17.15
C GLU A 73 6.06 3.07 -17.83
N HIS A 74 5.81 2.01 -17.08
CA HIS A 74 5.08 0.87 -17.63
C HIS A 74 3.56 1.08 -17.53
N ASP A 75 2.84 0.57 -18.52
CA ASP A 75 1.39 0.57 -18.52
C ASP A 75 0.84 -0.40 -17.46
N VAL A 76 -0.10 0.06 -16.66
CA VAL A 76 -0.87 -0.79 -15.75
C VAL A 76 -2.06 -1.37 -16.49
N ARG A 77 -2.15 -2.69 -16.54
CA ARG A 77 -3.25 -3.39 -17.21
C ARG A 77 -4.49 -3.43 -16.34
N TRP A 78 -5.53 -2.75 -16.75
CA TRP A 78 -6.80 -2.79 -16.04
C TRP A 78 -7.37 -4.22 -16.02
N PRO A 79 -7.64 -4.80 -14.83
CA PRO A 79 -8.20 -6.14 -14.72
C PRO A 79 -9.58 -6.23 -15.38
N ARG A 80 -9.83 -7.24 -16.20
CA ARG A 80 -11.07 -7.36 -17.01
C ARG A 80 -12.36 -7.30 -16.21
N ARG A 81 -12.34 -7.74 -14.94
CA ARG A 81 -13.53 -7.79 -14.07
C ARG A 81 -13.63 -6.59 -13.14
N ALA A 82 -12.61 -5.77 -13.06
CA ALA A 82 -12.60 -4.59 -12.19
C ALA A 82 -13.29 -3.41 -12.86
N ARG A 83 -14.09 -2.69 -12.10
CA ARG A 83 -14.72 -1.43 -12.50
C ARG A 83 -14.05 -0.22 -11.85
N LEU A 84 -13.33 -0.44 -10.75
CA LEU A 84 -12.65 0.58 -9.97
C LEU A 84 -11.18 0.18 -9.81
N LEU A 85 -10.29 0.90 -10.49
CA LEU A 85 -8.86 0.81 -10.29
C LEU A 85 -8.38 2.07 -9.58
N ASP A 86 -7.60 1.90 -8.54
CA ASP A 86 -7.09 2.96 -7.69
C ASP A 86 -5.59 2.81 -7.49
N TYR A 87 -4.92 3.87 -7.06
CA TYR A 87 -3.52 3.87 -6.69
C TYR A 87 -3.36 3.75 -5.16
N GLU A 88 -2.23 3.24 -4.73
CA GLU A 88 -1.74 3.34 -3.35
C GLU A 88 -0.29 3.82 -3.38
N ALA A 89 -0.08 5.08 -2.99
CA ALA A 89 1.27 5.65 -2.94
C ALA A 89 1.97 5.23 -1.66
N GLU A 90 3.00 4.43 -1.78
CA GLU A 90 3.66 3.79 -0.67
C GLU A 90 5.16 4.08 -0.61
N PHE A 91 5.71 3.92 0.57
CA PHE A 91 7.12 4.02 0.86
C PHE A 91 7.73 2.62 0.89
N GLY A 92 8.39 2.25 -0.21
CA GLY A 92 9.02 0.94 -0.36
C GLY A 92 10.38 0.88 0.31
N VAL A 93 10.67 -0.24 0.99
CA VAL A 93 11.94 -0.50 1.68
C VAL A 93 12.56 -1.79 1.14
N TYR A 94 13.80 -1.72 0.65
CA TYR A 94 14.57 -2.89 0.26
C TYR A 94 15.45 -3.37 1.40
N ILE A 95 15.31 -4.65 1.76
CA ILE A 95 16.17 -5.30 2.74
C ILE A 95 17.40 -5.88 2.02
N GLY A 96 18.59 -5.41 2.39
CA GLY A 96 19.85 -5.80 1.77
C GLY A 96 20.69 -6.77 2.59
N ARG A 97 20.38 -6.93 3.86
CA ARG A 97 21.14 -7.81 4.75
C ARG A 97 20.21 -8.86 5.38
N THR A 98 20.55 -10.12 5.19
CA THR A 98 19.84 -11.23 5.85
C THR A 98 19.98 -11.14 7.37
N GLY A 99 18.90 -11.46 8.09
CA GLY A 99 18.90 -11.51 9.55
C GLY A 99 17.71 -12.28 10.10
N ARG A 100 17.79 -12.60 11.38
CA ARG A 100 16.74 -13.28 12.15
C ARG A 100 16.71 -12.72 13.55
N ASP A 101 15.51 -12.59 14.12
CA ASP A 101 15.30 -12.10 15.50
C ASP A 101 16.02 -10.75 15.73
N ILE A 102 15.90 -9.85 14.78
CA ILE A 102 16.61 -8.57 14.75
C ILE A 102 15.95 -7.64 15.76
N ASP A 103 16.73 -7.14 16.71
CA ASP A 103 16.30 -6.07 17.62
C ASP A 103 15.97 -4.80 16.80
N SER A 104 14.88 -4.12 17.15
CA SER A 104 14.42 -2.90 16.44
C SER A 104 15.51 -1.82 16.34
N ARG A 105 16.38 -1.69 17.36
CA ARG A 105 17.51 -0.75 17.36
C ARG A 105 18.53 -1.03 16.27
N ASN A 106 18.59 -2.28 15.78
CA ASN A 106 19.51 -2.73 14.74
C ASN A 106 18.84 -2.86 13.36
N ALA A 107 17.52 -2.72 13.28
CA ALA A 107 16.76 -2.95 12.06
C ALA A 107 17.25 -2.11 10.87
N ARG A 108 17.62 -0.85 11.11
CA ARG A 108 18.13 0.07 10.08
C ARG A 108 19.38 -0.47 9.36
N GLN A 109 20.23 -1.25 10.02
CA GLN A 109 21.44 -1.85 9.43
C GLN A 109 21.13 -2.93 8.38
N HIS A 110 19.91 -3.39 8.29
CA HIS A 110 19.44 -4.36 7.33
C HIS A 110 18.78 -3.73 6.10
N ILE A 111 18.49 -2.42 6.15
CA ILE A 111 17.91 -1.67 5.03
C ILE A 111 19.00 -1.35 4.02
N PHE A 112 18.79 -1.72 2.76
CA PHE A 112 19.63 -1.33 1.65
C PHE A 112 19.28 0.08 1.13
N GLY A 113 17.99 0.34 0.98
CA GLY A 113 17.51 1.61 0.46
C GLY A 113 16.00 1.65 0.32
N PHE A 114 15.52 2.73 -0.27
CA PHE A 114 14.12 3.09 -0.36
C PHE A 114 13.73 3.35 -1.81
N THR A 115 12.45 3.17 -2.10
CA THR A 115 11.86 3.46 -3.41
C THR A 115 10.42 3.92 -3.26
N ILE A 116 9.82 4.42 -4.32
CA ILE A 116 8.38 4.59 -4.42
C ILE A 116 7.77 3.24 -4.81
N PHE A 117 6.72 2.85 -4.13
CA PHE A 117 5.89 1.72 -4.47
C PHE A 117 4.46 2.20 -4.71
N ASN A 118 3.82 1.72 -5.75
CA ASN A 118 2.41 1.96 -6.04
C ASN A 118 1.71 0.62 -6.16
N ASP A 119 0.95 0.27 -5.11
CA ASP A 119 0.15 -0.94 -5.06
C ASP A 119 -1.22 -0.69 -5.67
N PHE A 120 -1.29 -0.82 -6.99
CA PHE A 120 -2.55 -0.63 -7.71
C PHE A 120 -3.61 -1.62 -7.23
N SER A 121 -4.81 -1.11 -7.00
CA SER A 121 -5.88 -1.83 -6.32
C SER A 121 -7.16 -1.83 -7.15
N ALA A 122 -7.65 -3.02 -7.48
CA ALA A 122 -8.99 -3.20 -8.04
C ALA A 122 -10.00 -3.20 -6.89
N ARG A 123 -10.48 -2.02 -6.48
CA ARG A 123 -11.21 -1.80 -5.23
C ARG A 123 -12.51 -2.57 -5.10
N ASP A 124 -13.24 -2.73 -6.19
CA ASP A 124 -14.48 -3.51 -6.19
C ASP A 124 -14.23 -5.01 -6.03
N LEU A 125 -13.15 -5.54 -6.61
CA LEU A 125 -12.74 -6.93 -6.41
C LEU A 125 -12.20 -7.14 -5.00
N GLN A 126 -11.38 -6.21 -4.51
CA GLN A 126 -10.83 -6.25 -3.15
C GLN A 126 -11.93 -6.20 -2.09
N GLU A 127 -12.92 -5.28 -2.25
CA GLU A 127 -14.04 -5.15 -1.31
C GLU A 127 -14.85 -6.45 -1.19
N HIS A 128 -15.14 -7.08 -2.32
CA HIS A 128 -15.89 -8.32 -2.33
C HIS A 128 -15.11 -9.49 -1.72
N GLU A 129 -13.82 -9.59 -2.04
CA GLU A 129 -12.94 -10.63 -1.51
C GLU A 129 -12.75 -10.54 0.01
N MET A 130 -12.66 -9.31 0.53
CA MET A 130 -12.50 -9.07 1.97
C MET A 130 -13.74 -9.37 2.82
N GLU A 131 -14.83 -9.84 2.24
CA GLU A 131 -15.90 -10.52 2.99
C GLU A 131 -15.44 -11.90 3.49
N GLY A 132 -14.44 -12.49 2.87
CA GLY A 132 -13.75 -13.71 3.29
C GLY A 132 -12.56 -13.44 4.21
N PRO A 133 -12.02 -14.48 4.87
CA PRO A 133 -10.95 -14.30 5.86
C PRO A 133 -9.53 -14.19 5.26
N PHE A 134 -9.35 -14.27 3.95
CA PHE A 134 -8.04 -14.39 3.29
C PHE A 134 -7.67 -13.26 2.32
N GLY A 135 -8.37 -12.17 2.33
CA GLY A 135 -8.01 -11.04 1.45
C GLY A 135 -6.78 -10.26 1.93
N PRO A 136 -6.33 -9.26 1.15
CA PRO A 136 -6.66 -9.03 -0.24
C PRO A 136 -5.74 -9.83 -1.19
N ALA A 137 -6.28 -10.52 -2.18
CA ALA A 137 -5.50 -11.19 -3.23
C ALA A 137 -5.99 -10.77 -4.62
N LYS A 138 -7.19 -11.12 -5.04
CA LYS A 138 -7.70 -10.84 -6.39
C LYS A 138 -7.77 -9.37 -6.75
N GLY A 139 -7.95 -8.51 -5.76
CA GLY A 139 -7.93 -7.07 -5.93
C GLY A 139 -6.51 -6.49 -6.14
N LYS A 140 -5.47 -7.28 -5.85
CA LYS A 140 -4.06 -6.87 -5.85
C LYS A 140 -3.17 -7.70 -6.78
N ASP A 141 -3.46 -8.98 -6.95
CA ASP A 141 -2.63 -9.97 -7.67
C ASP A 141 -2.80 -9.95 -9.20
N PHE A 142 -3.36 -8.89 -9.77
CA PHE A 142 -3.48 -8.80 -11.21
C PHE A 142 -2.14 -8.44 -11.88
N ASP A 143 -2.00 -8.80 -13.14
CA ASP A 143 -0.81 -8.47 -13.94
C ASP A 143 -0.52 -6.96 -13.86
N THR A 144 0.72 -6.60 -13.58
CA THR A 144 1.18 -5.21 -13.48
C THR A 144 0.64 -4.42 -12.27
N GLY A 145 0.15 -5.09 -11.23
CA GLY A 145 -0.41 -4.43 -10.04
C GLY A 145 0.61 -3.71 -9.16
N ASN A 146 1.87 -4.14 -9.17
CA ASN A 146 2.92 -3.61 -8.29
C ASN A 146 3.92 -2.76 -9.08
N ALA A 147 3.83 -1.44 -9.02
CA ALA A 147 4.79 -0.57 -9.67
C ALA A 147 5.85 -0.06 -8.69
N MET A 148 7.13 -0.32 -8.99
CA MET A 148 8.27 0.07 -8.14
C MET A 148 9.30 0.89 -8.91
N GLY A 149 9.80 1.94 -8.29
CA GLY A 149 10.86 2.76 -8.87
C GLY A 149 10.63 4.26 -8.73
N PRO A 150 11.31 5.09 -9.56
CA PRO A 150 12.14 4.70 -10.72
C PRO A 150 13.50 4.08 -10.35
N TRP A 151 14.01 4.32 -9.15
CA TRP A 151 15.31 3.81 -8.65
C TRP A 151 15.23 3.51 -7.15
N ILE A 152 16.31 3.00 -6.61
CA ILE A 152 16.53 2.88 -5.17
C ILE A 152 17.43 4.05 -4.73
N VAL A 153 16.99 4.75 -3.68
CA VAL A 153 17.84 5.68 -2.93
C VAL A 153 18.43 4.91 -1.75
N THR A 154 19.76 4.87 -1.64
CA THR A 154 20.42 4.11 -0.58
C THR A 154 20.15 4.69 0.80
N ALA A 155 20.20 3.85 1.83
CA ALA A 155 19.75 4.23 3.18
C ALA A 155 20.61 5.33 3.83
N ASP A 156 21.84 5.52 3.36
CA ASP A 156 22.75 6.57 3.82
C ASP A 156 22.43 7.95 3.23
N GLU A 157 21.74 8.02 2.10
CA GLU A 157 21.29 9.28 1.49
C GLU A 157 20.03 9.86 2.14
N ILE A 158 19.25 9.04 2.87
CA ILE A 158 18.05 9.47 3.58
C ILE A 158 18.34 9.56 5.08
N ALA A 159 18.54 10.79 5.57
CA ALA A 159 18.86 11.03 6.97
C ALA A 159 17.78 10.53 7.91
N ASP A 160 16.52 10.87 7.63
CA ASP A 160 15.34 10.43 8.40
C ASP A 160 14.23 9.91 7.47
N PRO A 161 14.04 8.57 7.38
CA PRO A 161 12.97 7.99 6.59
C PRO A 161 11.56 8.27 7.15
N TYR A 162 11.46 8.77 8.36
CA TYR A 162 10.19 9.13 9.01
C TYR A 162 9.85 10.63 8.86
N ASP A 163 10.55 11.35 7.99
CA ASP A 163 10.30 12.76 7.69
C ASP A 163 10.27 13.05 6.19
N LEU A 164 9.52 12.25 5.45
CA LEU A 164 9.39 12.39 4.01
C LEU A 164 7.96 12.79 3.65
N ALA A 165 7.82 13.70 2.68
CA ALA A 165 6.54 14.01 2.07
C ALA A 165 6.27 13.02 0.93
N VAL A 166 5.03 12.48 0.87
CA VAL A 166 4.54 11.63 -0.21
C VAL A 166 3.40 12.35 -0.91
N THR A 167 3.49 12.48 -2.24
CA THR A 167 2.45 13.14 -3.04
C THR A 167 2.10 12.30 -4.26
N VAL A 168 0.81 12.31 -4.63
CA VAL A 168 0.33 11.72 -5.88
C VAL A 168 -0.25 12.79 -6.77
N ARG A 169 0.08 12.73 -8.05
CA ARG A 169 -0.50 13.54 -9.10
C ARG A 169 -1.07 12.67 -10.19
N VAL A 170 -2.27 13.03 -10.65
CA VAL A 170 -2.92 12.39 -11.79
C VAL A 170 -3.12 13.47 -12.85
N ASN A 171 -2.56 13.28 -14.05
CA ASN A 171 -2.60 14.27 -15.13
C ASN A 171 -2.10 15.66 -14.71
N GLY A 172 -1.08 15.71 -13.83
CA GLY A 172 -0.52 16.96 -13.31
C GLY A 172 -1.24 17.55 -12.10
N GLU A 173 -2.47 17.16 -11.81
CA GLU A 173 -3.24 17.58 -10.65
C GLU A 173 -2.87 16.78 -9.40
N GLN A 174 -2.65 17.44 -8.26
CA GLN A 174 -2.36 16.75 -7.01
C GLN A 174 -3.63 16.16 -6.40
N TRP A 175 -3.68 14.84 -6.30
CA TRP A 175 -4.81 14.10 -5.74
C TRP A 175 -4.63 13.73 -4.27
N SER A 176 -3.38 13.43 -3.86
CA SER A 176 -3.13 13.16 -2.45
C SER A 176 -1.79 13.71 -1.96
N ARG A 177 -1.70 13.87 -0.65
CA ARG A 177 -0.49 14.23 0.07
C ARG A 177 -0.50 13.60 1.45
N GLY A 178 0.62 13.00 1.85
CA GLY A 178 0.85 12.43 3.16
C GLY A 178 2.29 12.63 3.62
N SER A 179 2.63 12.07 4.76
CA SER A 179 3.98 12.10 5.30
C SER A 179 4.30 10.78 5.99
N THR A 180 5.54 10.31 5.88
CA THR A 180 6.03 9.16 6.64
C THR A 180 6.08 9.42 8.15
N ARG A 181 5.93 10.68 8.59
CA ARG A 181 5.75 11.03 10.01
C ARG A 181 4.50 10.43 10.63
N ASP A 182 3.49 10.17 9.81
CA ASP A 182 2.18 9.68 10.25
C ASP A 182 2.14 8.15 10.42
N MET A 183 3.27 7.46 10.18
CA MET A 183 3.38 6.03 10.42
C MET A 183 3.16 5.67 11.89
N ARG A 184 2.27 4.72 12.14
CA ARG A 184 1.97 4.19 13.47
C ARG A 184 3.14 3.42 14.08
N HIS A 185 3.74 2.54 13.28
CA HIS A 185 4.87 1.71 13.66
C HIS A 185 6.14 2.22 12.96
N ARG A 186 7.19 2.47 13.70
CA ARG A 186 8.47 3.01 13.21
C ARG A 186 9.64 2.11 13.58
#